data_012291135c1b24e3ff0db633d918df4d
#
_entry.id   012291135c1b24e3ff0db633d918df4d
#
_cell.length_a   1.000
_cell.length_b   1.000
_cell.length_c   1.000
_cell.angle_alpha   90.00
_cell.angle_beta   90.00
_cell.angle_gamma   90.00
#
_symmetry.space_group_name_H-M   'P 1'
#
loop_
_entity.id
_entity.type
_entity.pdbx_description
1 polymer ?
#
loop_
_entity_poly.entity_id
_entity_poly.type
_entity_poly.pdbx_seq_one_letter_code
_entity_poly.pdbx_strand_id
1 'polypeptide(L)'
;MPGPSLKQRLARAERLNRLKSKALILPLLLFLLLTFLLPIGALLLRSVDNPEVVGSLPRTVEAIAAWDGRGLPDEAVYRAIASDMLEARRNQSLGDLSKRLNMELAGFRSLVSATARKLPLSEEPASYQEAFLDMDERWGDPAYWQVIRRNASSVTPYYLLAALDHRIDDLGELAKATPDQAIYLDIFARTFWMSLVITAICLVLAYPLAYLLANLPTRQGNLLMILVPVSYTHLTLPTILL
;
A
#
# COMPACT_ATOMS: atom_id res chain seq x y z
N MET A 1 20.26 20.59 -58.05
CA MET A 1 20.13 20.55 -56.54
C MET A 1 21.24 19.66 -56.01
N PRO A 2 22.12 20.12 -55.14
CA PRO A 2 23.17 19.27 -54.59
C PRO A 2 22.56 18.23 -53.66
N GLY A 3 22.86 16.96 -53.89
CA GLY A 3 22.39 15.85 -53.10
C GLY A 3 22.92 15.91 -51.65
N PRO A 4 22.29 15.23 -50.68
CA PRO A 4 22.68 15.26 -49.26
C PRO A 4 24.14 14.82 -49.10
N SER A 5 24.89 15.58 -48.34
CA SER A 5 26.33 15.33 -48.12
C SER A 5 26.56 13.96 -47.45
N LEU A 6 27.70 13.32 -47.70
CA LEU A 6 28.06 12.02 -47.16
C LEU A 6 27.88 11.98 -45.62
N LYS A 7 28.22 13.06 -44.90
CA LYS A 7 27.99 13.22 -43.46
C LYS A 7 26.54 13.12 -43.07
N GLN A 8 25.62 13.68 -43.86
CA GLN A 8 24.20 13.62 -43.59
C GLN A 8 23.63 12.21 -43.81
N ARG A 9 24.14 11.50 -44.80
CA ARG A 9 23.75 10.09 -45.07
C ARG A 9 24.23 9.16 -43.95
N LEU A 10 25.48 9.32 -43.49
CA LEU A 10 26.04 8.57 -42.36
C LEU A 10 25.29 8.85 -41.06
N ALA A 11 25.04 10.10 -40.72
CA ALA A 11 24.28 10.48 -39.53
C ALA A 11 22.83 9.93 -39.55
N ARG A 12 22.23 9.88 -40.74
CA ARG A 12 20.89 9.30 -40.90
C ARG A 12 20.89 7.77 -40.73
N ALA A 13 21.90 7.09 -41.27
CA ALA A 13 22.08 5.65 -41.13
C ALA A 13 22.36 5.25 -39.67
N GLU A 14 23.21 5.99 -38.97
CA GLU A 14 23.47 5.81 -37.54
C GLU A 14 22.21 6.03 -36.69
N ARG A 15 21.42 7.08 -36.94
CA ARG A 15 20.15 7.33 -36.24
C ARG A 15 19.18 6.20 -36.48
N LEU A 16 19.06 5.71 -37.70
CA LEU A 16 18.19 4.56 -38.03
C LEU A 16 18.63 3.26 -37.32
N ASN A 17 19.93 2.99 -37.28
CA ASN A 17 20.43 1.81 -36.56
C ASN A 17 20.23 1.93 -35.06
N ARG A 18 20.48 3.10 -34.46
CA ARG A 18 20.15 3.36 -33.04
C ARG A 18 18.66 3.23 -32.75
N LEU A 19 17.80 3.68 -33.67
CA LEU A 19 16.34 3.56 -33.54
C LEU A 19 15.90 2.09 -33.63
N LYS A 20 16.46 1.32 -34.56
CA LYS A 20 16.21 -0.14 -34.68
C LYS A 20 16.66 -0.89 -33.43
N SER A 21 17.84 -0.59 -32.89
CA SER A 21 18.32 -1.21 -31.65
C SER A 21 17.43 -0.88 -30.45
N LYS A 22 16.98 0.38 -30.34
CA LYS A 22 16.01 0.78 -29.30
C LYS A 22 14.63 0.11 -29.51
N ALA A 23 14.16 0.00 -30.75
CA ALA A 23 12.92 -0.66 -31.07
C ALA A 23 12.94 -2.16 -30.75
N LEU A 24 14.10 -2.80 -30.78
CA LEU A 24 14.24 -4.21 -30.39
C LEU A 24 14.14 -4.42 -28.89
N ILE A 25 14.55 -3.43 -28.09
CA ILE A 25 14.49 -3.46 -26.61
C ILE A 25 13.08 -3.03 -26.15
N LEU A 26 12.37 -2.23 -26.95
CA LEU A 26 11.07 -1.64 -26.60
C LEU A 26 10.01 -2.65 -26.16
N PRO A 27 9.81 -3.81 -26.82
CA PRO A 27 8.81 -4.78 -26.40
C PRO A 27 9.07 -5.33 -24.99
N LEU A 28 10.35 -5.65 -24.68
CA LEU A 28 10.73 -6.14 -23.35
C LEU A 28 10.59 -5.04 -22.30
N LEU A 29 11.01 -3.81 -22.62
CA LEU A 29 10.89 -2.66 -21.74
C LEU A 29 9.39 -2.36 -21.46
N LEU A 30 8.54 -2.37 -22.49
CA LEU A 30 7.11 -2.16 -22.37
C LEU A 30 6.47 -3.25 -21.51
N PHE A 31 6.85 -4.50 -21.72
CA PHE A 31 6.39 -5.62 -20.91
C PHE A 31 6.75 -5.41 -19.42
N LEU A 32 8.00 -5.08 -19.11
CA LEU A 32 8.43 -4.79 -17.74
C LEU A 32 7.68 -3.62 -17.13
N LEU A 33 7.48 -2.55 -17.90
CA LEU A 33 6.78 -1.37 -17.45
C LEU A 33 5.30 -1.67 -17.14
N LEU A 34 4.62 -2.41 -18.00
CA LEU A 34 3.22 -2.77 -17.82
C LEU A 34 3.01 -3.82 -16.70
N THR A 35 3.92 -4.80 -16.58
CA THR A 35 3.74 -5.89 -15.61
C THR A 35 4.28 -5.57 -14.23
N PHE A 36 5.25 -4.68 -14.09
CA PHE A 36 5.89 -4.35 -12.81
C PHE A 36 5.66 -2.90 -12.40
N LEU A 37 6.06 -1.92 -13.23
CA LEU A 37 5.97 -0.51 -12.82
C LEU A 37 4.54 -0.01 -12.67
N LEU A 38 3.65 -0.41 -13.58
CA LEU A 38 2.27 0.04 -13.54
C LEU A 38 1.52 -0.49 -12.30
N PRO A 39 1.57 -1.79 -11.94
CA PRO A 39 0.98 -2.27 -10.69
C PRO A 39 1.61 -1.66 -9.44
N ILE A 40 2.93 -1.48 -9.41
CA ILE A 40 3.62 -0.82 -8.28
C ILE A 40 3.15 0.63 -8.16
N GLY A 41 3.09 1.37 -9.27
CA GLY A 41 2.58 2.74 -9.28
C GLY A 41 1.12 2.84 -8.82
N ALA A 42 0.27 1.91 -9.27
CA ALA A 42 -1.13 1.82 -8.84
C ALA A 42 -1.25 1.54 -7.33
N LEU A 43 -0.42 0.64 -6.78
CA LEU A 43 -0.38 0.38 -5.33
C LEU A 43 0.09 1.60 -4.54
N LEU A 44 1.11 2.32 -5.03
CA LEU A 44 1.58 3.55 -4.40
C LEU A 44 0.52 4.65 -4.41
N LEU A 45 -0.21 4.83 -5.51
CA LEU A 45 -1.33 5.76 -5.56
C LEU A 45 -2.44 5.35 -4.59
N ARG A 46 -2.78 4.05 -4.53
CA ARG A 46 -3.78 3.53 -3.61
C ARG A 46 -3.37 3.68 -2.13
N SER A 47 -2.09 3.72 -1.83
CA SER A 47 -1.59 3.91 -0.46
C SER A 47 -1.81 5.32 0.10
N VAL A 48 -2.18 6.28 -0.74
CA VAL A 48 -2.56 7.63 -0.31
C VAL A 48 -4.07 7.89 -0.43
N ASP A 49 -4.83 6.97 -0.99
CA ASP A 49 -6.28 7.06 -1.14
C ASP A 49 -7.00 6.63 0.15
N ASN A 50 -8.13 7.28 0.44
CA ASN A 50 -8.98 6.98 1.61
C ASN A 50 -10.46 6.87 1.23
N PRO A 51 -10.81 5.98 0.30
CA PRO A 51 -12.19 5.82 -0.16
C PRO A 51 -13.09 5.21 0.91
N GLU A 52 -12.53 4.46 1.87
CA GLU A 52 -13.27 3.72 2.88
C GLU A 52 -14.05 4.64 3.80
N VAL A 53 -13.46 5.79 4.19
CA VAL A 53 -14.12 6.74 5.08
C VAL A 53 -14.99 7.71 4.29
N VAL A 54 -14.41 8.37 3.29
CA VAL A 54 -15.13 9.37 2.49
C VAL A 54 -16.32 8.76 1.74
N GLY A 55 -16.16 7.55 1.22
CA GLY A 55 -17.23 6.82 0.53
C GLY A 55 -18.32 6.27 1.45
N SER A 56 -17.99 5.96 2.71
CA SER A 56 -18.95 5.40 3.66
C SER A 56 -19.63 6.46 4.52
N LEU A 57 -18.99 7.62 4.73
CA LEU A 57 -19.47 8.69 5.61
C LEU A 57 -19.54 10.07 4.89
N PRO A 58 -20.16 10.19 3.71
CA PRO A 58 -20.10 11.42 2.93
C PRO A 58 -20.74 12.64 3.64
N ARG A 59 -21.90 12.45 4.30
CA ARG A 59 -22.58 13.52 5.03
C ARG A 59 -21.83 13.90 6.30
N THR A 60 -21.26 12.91 6.97
CA THR A 60 -20.44 13.12 8.18
C THR A 60 -19.17 13.87 7.84
N VAL A 61 -18.51 13.57 6.74
CA VAL A 61 -17.32 14.28 6.25
C VAL A 61 -17.63 15.76 5.99
N GLU A 62 -18.77 16.05 5.37
CA GLU A 62 -19.20 17.41 5.12
C GLU A 62 -19.54 18.15 6.44
N ALA A 63 -20.31 17.51 7.33
CA ALA A 63 -20.72 18.11 8.60
C ALA A 63 -19.54 18.35 9.55
N ILE A 64 -18.59 17.41 9.63
CA ILE A 64 -17.45 17.51 10.56
C ILE A 64 -16.40 18.53 10.10
N ALA A 65 -16.44 18.97 8.86
CA ALA A 65 -15.53 19.99 8.34
C ALA A 65 -15.71 21.35 9.05
N ALA A 66 -16.89 21.64 9.56
CA ALA A 66 -17.18 22.85 10.30
C ALA A 66 -16.75 22.77 11.79
N TRP A 67 -16.49 21.58 12.31
CA TRP A 67 -16.10 21.39 13.71
C TRP A 67 -14.63 21.79 13.94
N ASP A 68 -14.37 22.55 14.99
CA ASP A 68 -13.03 23.07 15.32
C ASP A 68 -12.07 22.01 15.90
N GLY A 69 -12.57 20.80 16.22
CA GLY A 69 -11.80 19.72 16.81
C GLY A 69 -11.70 19.77 18.34
N ARG A 70 -12.43 20.65 18.99
CA ARG A 70 -12.46 20.79 20.46
C ARG A 70 -13.78 20.30 21.02
N GLY A 71 -13.71 19.53 22.10
CA GLY A 71 -14.93 18.96 22.70
C GLY A 71 -15.65 17.98 21.77
N LEU A 72 -16.95 17.87 21.92
CA LEU A 72 -17.79 17.02 21.07
C LEU A 72 -18.31 17.83 19.87
N PRO A 73 -18.55 17.18 18.73
CA PRO A 73 -19.14 17.86 17.58
C PRO A 73 -20.61 18.19 17.82
N ASP A 74 -21.15 19.03 16.95
CA ASP A 74 -22.53 19.46 16.99
C ASP A 74 -23.51 18.33 16.65
N GLU A 75 -24.77 18.52 17.04
CA GLU A 75 -25.91 17.62 16.77
C GLU A 75 -26.03 17.24 15.28
N ALA A 76 -25.67 18.17 14.39
CA ALA A 76 -25.69 17.93 12.94
C ALA A 76 -24.73 16.80 12.52
N VAL A 77 -23.57 16.68 13.18
CA VAL A 77 -22.58 15.61 12.89
C VAL A 77 -23.09 14.26 13.37
N TYR A 78 -23.74 14.21 14.56
CA TYR A 78 -24.34 12.98 15.07
C TYR A 78 -25.50 12.50 14.18
N ARG A 79 -26.32 13.40 13.66
CA ARG A 79 -27.38 13.08 12.71
C ARG A 79 -26.80 12.57 11.38
N ALA A 80 -25.75 13.20 10.89
CA ALA A 80 -25.07 12.81 9.65
C ALA A 80 -24.50 11.40 9.76
N ILE A 81 -23.76 11.09 10.83
CA ILE A 81 -23.15 9.76 11.01
C ILE A 81 -24.21 8.67 11.19
N ALA A 82 -25.34 8.95 11.84
CA ALA A 82 -26.45 7.99 11.94
C ALA A 82 -26.98 7.62 10.55
N SER A 83 -27.20 8.60 9.71
CA SER A 83 -27.67 8.42 8.32
C SER A 83 -26.66 7.65 7.47
N ASP A 84 -25.39 8.05 7.54
CA ASP A 84 -24.31 7.42 6.77
C ASP A 84 -24.06 5.97 7.21
N MET A 85 -24.11 5.67 8.51
CA MET A 85 -23.95 4.30 9.01
C MET A 85 -25.08 3.37 8.55
N LEU A 86 -26.29 3.87 8.43
CA LEU A 86 -27.42 3.12 7.86
C LEU A 86 -27.20 2.81 6.39
N GLU A 87 -26.71 3.79 5.62
CA GLU A 87 -26.39 3.61 4.22
C GLU A 87 -25.18 2.69 4.02
N ALA A 88 -24.12 2.88 4.78
CA ALA A 88 -22.93 2.03 4.77
C ALA A 88 -23.26 0.56 5.12
N ARG A 89 -24.24 0.33 6.00
CA ARG A 89 -24.75 -1.03 6.29
C ARG A 89 -25.45 -1.63 5.08
N ARG A 90 -26.28 -0.87 4.38
CA ARG A 90 -26.96 -1.33 3.15
C ARG A 90 -25.97 -1.65 2.04
N ASN A 91 -24.93 -0.84 1.92
CA ASN A 91 -23.89 -0.97 0.91
C ASN A 91 -22.77 -1.95 1.32
N GLN A 92 -22.87 -2.57 2.50
CA GLN A 92 -21.87 -3.51 3.07
C GLN A 92 -20.48 -2.90 3.28
N SER A 93 -20.35 -1.57 3.34
CA SER A 93 -19.08 -0.86 3.52
C SER A 93 -18.68 -0.61 4.98
N LEU A 94 -19.55 -0.93 5.96
CA LEU A 94 -19.25 -0.78 7.39
C LEU A 94 -18.01 -1.56 7.85
N GLY A 95 -17.75 -2.71 7.23
CA GLY A 95 -16.59 -3.54 7.55
C GLY A 95 -15.27 -2.83 7.24
N ASP A 96 -15.17 -2.26 6.04
CA ASP A 96 -13.98 -1.55 5.58
C ASP A 96 -13.81 -0.22 6.34
N LEU A 97 -14.90 0.53 6.53
CA LEU A 97 -14.92 1.73 7.37
C LEU A 97 -14.39 1.45 8.78
N SER A 98 -14.97 0.47 9.46
CA SER A 98 -14.59 0.12 10.83
C SER A 98 -13.14 -0.35 10.93
N LYS A 99 -12.67 -1.13 9.95
CA LYS A 99 -11.29 -1.58 9.85
C LYS A 99 -10.33 -0.39 9.67
N ARG A 100 -10.67 0.52 8.75
CA ARG A 100 -9.83 1.70 8.47
C ARG A 100 -9.67 2.60 9.70
N LEU A 101 -10.76 2.96 10.36
CA LEU A 101 -10.73 3.78 11.55
C LEU A 101 -10.04 3.09 12.74
N ASN A 102 -10.21 1.77 12.86
CA ASN A 102 -9.57 0.98 13.92
C ASN A 102 -8.05 0.86 13.77
N MET A 103 -7.49 1.13 12.59
CA MET A 103 -6.04 1.21 12.40
C MET A 103 -5.41 2.40 13.11
N GLU A 104 -6.15 3.52 13.23
CA GLU A 104 -5.69 4.72 13.92
C GLU A 104 -5.99 4.69 15.42
N LEU A 105 -7.19 4.26 15.79
CA LEU A 105 -7.60 4.16 17.19
C LEU A 105 -8.30 2.81 17.43
N ALA A 106 -7.70 2.00 18.31
CA ALA A 106 -8.26 0.71 18.68
C ALA A 106 -9.64 0.88 19.35
N GLY A 107 -10.56 -0.02 19.02
CA GLY A 107 -11.93 0.02 19.55
C GLY A 107 -12.98 0.51 18.54
N PHE A 108 -12.60 1.19 17.46
CA PHE A 108 -13.54 1.62 16.42
C PHE A 108 -14.34 0.47 15.82
N ARG A 109 -13.71 -0.69 15.62
CA ARG A 109 -14.40 -1.84 15.03
C ARG A 109 -15.59 -2.29 15.86
N SER A 110 -15.44 -2.37 17.18
CA SER A 110 -16.52 -2.72 18.10
C SER A 110 -17.53 -1.60 18.22
N LEU A 111 -17.09 -0.35 18.27
CA LEU A 111 -17.95 0.83 18.36
C LEU A 111 -18.88 0.93 17.15
N VAL A 112 -18.36 0.93 15.94
CA VAL A 112 -19.14 1.00 14.69
C VAL A 112 -20.12 -0.17 14.60
N SER A 113 -19.66 -1.40 14.92
CA SER A 113 -20.50 -2.58 14.87
C SER A 113 -21.62 -2.58 15.93
N ALA A 114 -21.35 -2.08 17.13
CA ALA A 114 -22.36 -1.96 18.19
C ALA A 114 -23.41 -0.91 17.83
N THR A 115 -22.99 0.26 17.38
CA THR A 115 -23.88 1.36 16.96
C THR A 115 -24.73 0.96 15.77
N ALA A 116 -24.15 0.32 14.75
CA ALA A 116 -24.88 -0.13 13.56
C ALA A 116 -25.99 -1.15 13.87
N ARG A 117 -25.84 -1.96 14.92
CA ARG A 117 -26.87 -2.90 15.36
C ARG A 117 -28.05 -2.21 16.05
N LYS A 118 -27.81 -1.08 16.73
CA LYS A 118 -28.83 -0.30 17.42
C LYS A 118 -29.56 0.69 16.51
N LEU A 119 -29.01 0.95 15.32
CA LEU A 119 -29.66 1.74 14.27
C LEU A 119 -30.55 0.86 13.37
N PRO A 120 -31.69 1.36 12.79
CA PRO A 120 -32.27 2.71 13.02
C PRO A 120 -32.87 2.84 14.42
N LEU A 121 -32.94 4.07 14.89
CA LEU A 121 -33.71 4.39 16.09
C LEU A 121 -35.21 4.18 15.84
N SER A 122 -35.94 3.69 16.86
CA SER A 122 -37.37 3.37 16.74
C SER A 122 -38.20 4.62 16.46
N GLU A 123 -37.78 5.77 17.00
CA GLU A 123 -38.39 7.09 16.80
C GLU A 123 -37.25 8.09 16.53
N GLU A 124 -37.58 9.23 15.91
CA GLU A 124 -36.62 10.31 15.74
C GLU A 124 -36.29 10.92 17.11
N PRO A 125 -35.03 10.85 17.57
CA PRO A 125 -34.67 11.25 18.92
C PRO A 125 -34.70 12.79 19.03
N ALA A 126 -35.02 13.28 20.26
CA ALA A 126 -34.92 14.70 20.57
C ALA A 126 -33.45 15.22 20.41
N SER A 127 -32.48 14.36 20.71
CA SER A 127 -31.05 14.61 20.47
C SER A 127 -30.36 13.33 19.99
N TYR A 128 -29.70 13.42 18.84
CA TYR A 128 -28.85 12.33 18.31
C TYR A 128 -27.60 12.15 19.17
N GLN A 129 -27.07 13.24 19.73
CA GLN A 129 -25.92 13.18 20.64
C GLN A 129 -26.23 12.33 21.86
N GLU A 130 -27.34 12.59 22.56
CA GLU A 130 -27.76 11.79 23.71
C GLU A 130 -28.01 10.34 23.34
N ALA A 131 -28.69 10.10 22.22
CA ALA A 131 -28.95 8.73 21.73
C ALA A 131 -27.65 7.96 21.44
N PHE A 132 -26.61 8.59 20.90
CA PHE A 132 -25.34 7.96 20.65
C PHE A 132 -24.55 7.69 21.94
N LEU A 133 -24.61 8.59 22.91
CA LEU A 133 -24.01 8.39 24.25
C LEU A 133 -24.67 7.21 24.98
N ASP A 134 -25.98 7.06 24.88
CA ASP A 134 -26.73 5.92 25.42
C ASP A 134 -26.41 4.59 24.71
N MET A 135 -26.07 4.67 23.43
CA MET A 135 -25.64 3.47 22.69
C MET A 135 -24.27 2.99 23.15
N ASP A 136 -23.30 3.91 23.28
CA ASP A 136 -21.92 3.61 23.65
C ASP A 136 -21.24 4.91 24.14
N GLU A 137 -20.72 4.89 25.38
CA GLU A 137 -20.08 6.03 26.03
C GLU A 137 -18.88 6.60 25.25
N ARG A 138 -18.23 5.76 24.40
CA ARG A 138 -17.10 6.18 23.56
C ARG A 138 -17.46 7.26 22.56
N TRP A 139 -18.74 7.46 22.21
CA TRP A 139 -19.17 8.58 21.39
C TRP A 139 -19.07 9.93 22.12
N GLY A 140 -18.86 9.91 23.43
CA GLY A 140 -18.53 11.08 24.26
C GLY A 140 -17.03 11.40 24.33
N ASP A 141 -16.16 10.58 23.74
CA ASP A 141 -14.74 10.83 23.72
C ASP A 141 -14.34 11.58 22.42
N PRO A 142 -13.80 12.82 22.53
CA PRO A 142 -13.36 13.60 21.38
C PRO A 142 -12.33 12.88 20.51
N ALA A 143 -11.54 11.95 21.05
CA ALA A 143 -10.52 11.24 20.30
C ALA A 143 -11.12 10.46 19.11
N TYR A 144 -12.29 9.84 19.26
CA TYR A 144 -12.97 9.16 18.17
C TYR A 144 -13.40 10.11 17.05
N TRP A 145 -13.89 11.28 17.40
CA TRP A 145 -14.29 12.31 16.44
C TRP A 145 -13.10 12.94 15.72
N GLN A 146 -11.99 13.12 16.41
CA GLN A 146 -10.74 13.60 15.80
C GLN A 146 -10.21 12.61 14.76
N VAL A 147 -10.30 11.31 15.01
CA VAL A 147 -9.94 10.28 14.04
C VAL A 147 -10.84 10.36 12.80
N ILE A 148 -12.16 10.49 12.98
CA ILE A 148 -13.10 10.67 11.85
C ILE A 148 -12.73 11.92 11.05
N ARG A 149 -12.46 13.06 11.73
CA ARG A 149 -12.10 14.33 11.10
C ARG A 149 -10.80 14.22 10.30
N ARG A 150 -9.76 13.59 10.85
CA ARG A 150 -8.49 13.38 10.13
C ARG A 150 -8.68 12.53 8.86
N ASN A 151 -9.62 11.62 8.90
CA ASN A 151 -9.94 10.76 7.77
C ASN A 151 -11.05 11.32 6.86
N ALA A 152 -11.49 12.54 7.09
CA ALA A 152 -12.49 13.22 6.24
C ALA A 152 -11.90 13.66 4.87
N SER A 153 -10.58 13.53 4.67
CA SER A 153 -9.93 13.81 3.39
C SER A 153 -9.89 12.55 2.51
N SER A 154 -10.04 12.74 1.20
CA SER A 154 -9.85 11.69 0.20
C SER A 154 -8.41 11.18 0.12
N VAL A 155 -7.46 11.96 0.65
CA VAL A 155 -6.03 11.63 0.67
C VAL A 155 -5.58 11.46 2.12
N THR A 156 -4.88 10.36 2.40
CA THR A 156 -4.33 10.06 3.72
C THR A 156 -2.82 9.80 3.66
N PRO A 157 -2.03 10.38 4.55
CA PRO A 157 -0.61 10.03 4.69
C PRO A 157 -0.39 8.77 5.54
N TYR A 158 -1.44 8.19 6.11
CA TYR A 158 -1.38 7.13 7.13
C TYR A 158 -0.47 5.97 6.72
N TYR A 159 -0.69 5.39 5.55
CA TYR A 159 0.08 4.21 5.12
C TYR A 159 1.56 4.51 4.86
N LEU A 160 1.87 5.72 4.36
CA LEU A 160 3.25 6.16 4.16
C LEU A 160 3.96 6.39 5.49
N LEU A 161 3.28 7.01 6.46
CA LEU A 161 3.81 7.22 7.79
C LEU A 161 4.00 5.89 8.53
N ALA A 162 3.02 5.00 8.46
CA ALA A 162 3.11 3.68 9.05
C ALA A 162 4.30 2.88 8.48
N ALA A 163 4.54 2.94 7.17
CA ALA A 163 5.68 2.29 6.54
C ALA A 163 7.05 2.81 7.03
N LEU A 164 7.08 4.03 7.56
CA LEU A 164 8.26 4.65 8.18
C LEU A 164 8.24 4.57 9.72
N ASP A 165 7.38 3.72 10.29
CA ASP A 165 7.17 3.59 11.74
C ASP A 165 6.82 4.93 12.43
N HIS A 166 6.01 5.75 11.73
CA HIS A 166 5.49 7.01 12.24
C HIS A 166 3.95 7.00 12.25
N ARG A 167 3.38 7.84 13.11
CA ARG A 167 1.93 8.06 13.19
C ARG A 167 1.64 9.54 13.45
N ILE A 168 0.41 9.94 13.23
CA ILE A 168 -0.10 11.23 13.71
C ILE A 168 -0.69 10.99 15.09
N ASP A 169 -0.24 11.74 16.07
CA ASP A 169 -0.74 11.67 17.45
C ASP A 169 -2.11 12.37 17.61
N ASP A 170 -2.63 12.36 18.84
CA ASP A 170 -3.94 12.97 19.14
C ASP A 170 -3.94 14.49 18.99
N LEU A 171 -2.77 15.12 19.01
CA LEU A 171 -2.58 16.56 18.77
C LEU A 171 -2.43 16.90 17.29
N GLY A 172 -2.36 15.91 16.42
CA GLY A 172 -2.13 16.10 14.98
C GLY A 172 -0.66 16.25 14.60
N GLU A 173 0.28 15.99 15.51
CA GLU A 173 1.71 16.07 15.27
C GLU A 173 2.29 14.72 14.83
N LEU A 174 3.42 14.80 14.12
CA LEU A 174 4.14 13.60 13.68
C LEU A 174 4.88 12.98 14.86
N ALA A 175 4.46 11.82 15.29
CA ALA A 175 5.08 11.04 16.36
C ALA A 175 5.62 9.70 15.84
N LYS A 176 6.57 9.11 16.57
CA LYS A 176 6.99 7.73 16.30
C LYS A 176 5.84 6.78 16.67
N ALA A 177 5.70 5.73 15.88
CA ALA A 177 4.77 4.66 16.21
C ALA A 177 5.13 4.02 17.57
N THR A 178 4.13 3.50 18.26
CA THR A 178 4.36 2.78 19.51
C THR A 178 5.20 1.52 19.23
N PRO A 179 5.96 1.01 20.20
CA PRO A 179 6.81 -0.18 20.01
C PRO A 179 6.09 -1.38 19.43
N ASP A 180 4.79 -1.53 19.72
CA ASP A 180 3.94 -2.60 19.19
C ASP A 180 3.56 -2.42 17.73
N GLN A 181 3.66 -1.19 17.21
CA GLN A 181 3.30 -0.82 15.84
C GLN A 181 4.53 -0.54 14.98
N ALA A 182 5.68 -0.19 15.58
CA ALA A 182 6.93 0.15 14.91
C ALA A 182 7.69 -1.12 14.48
N ILE A 183 7.18 -1.83 13.49
CA ILE A 183 7.72 -3.13 13.03
C ILE A 183 8.24 -3.10 11.59
N TYR A 184 7.85 -2.08 10.80
CA TYR A 184 8.09 -2.10 9.35
C TYR A 184 9.55 -1.84 8.99
N LEU A 185 10.20 -0.87 9.62
CA LEU A 185 11.62 -0.56 9.36
C LEU A 185 12.54 -1.70 9.81
N ASP A 186 12.24 -2.34 10.95
CA ASP A 186 13.01 -3.50 11.42
C ASP A 186 12.89 -4.69 10.45
N ILE A 187 11.67 -5.01 10.03
CA ILE A 187 11.42 -6.08 9.05
C ILE A 187 12.12 -5.77 7.72
N PHE A 188 12.03 -4.52 7.25
CA PHE A 188 12.68 -4.10 6.00
C PHE A 188 14.20 -4.21 6.11
N ALA A 189 14.79 -3.68 7.17
CA ALA A 189 16.23 -3.73 7.41
C ALA A 189 16.75 -5.18 7.50
N ARG A 190 16.02 -6.03 8.22
CA ARG A 190 16.34 -7.46 8.35
C ARG A 190 16.29 -8.15 6.99
N THR A 191 15.21 -7.97 6.24
CA THR A 191 15.04 -8.58 4.92
C THR A 191 16.10 -8.12 3.94
N PHE A 192 16.40 -6.81 3.93
CA PHE A 192 17.45 -6.23 3.10
C PHE A 192 18.81 -6.82 3.45
N TRP A 193 19.15 -6.86 4.74
CA TRP A 193 20.43 -7.39 5.20
C TRP A 193 20.59 -8.88 4.89
N MET A 194 19.55 -9.68 5.14
CA MET A 194 19.56 -11.10 4.80
C MET A 194 19.74 -11.32 3.29
N SER A 195 19.04 -10.57 2.47
CA SER A 195 19.17 -10.65 1.01
C SER A 195 20.58 -10.28 0.54
N LEU A 196 21.17 -9.23 1.14
CA LEU A 196 22.54 -8.81 0.84
C LEU A 196 23.55 -9.89 1.20
N VAL A 197 23.44 -10.47 2.40
CA VAL A 197 24.34 -11.55 2.87
C VAL A 197 24.22 -12.78 1.98
N ILE A 198 22.99 -13.22 1.68
CA ILE A 198 22.77 -14.37 0.80
C ILE A 198 23.36 -14.10 -0.59
N THR A 199 23.13 -12.93 -1.16
CA THR A 199 23.68 -12.54 -2.46
C THR A 199 25.22 -12.54 -2.44
N ALA A 200 25.82 -11.99 -1.39
CA ALA A 200 27.29 -12.00 -1.24
C ALA A 200 27.85 -13.42 -1.15
N ILE A 201 27.22 -14.30 -0.37
CA ILE A 201 27.61 -15.72 -0.27
C ILE A 201 27.46 -16.41 -1.63
N CYS A 202 26.35 -16.20 -2.33
CA CYS A 202 26.14 -16.75 -3.67
C CYS A 202 27.21 -16.27 -4.66
N LEU A 203 27.61 -15.01 -4.63
CA LEU A 203 28.66 -14.46 -5.48
C LEU A 203 30.03 -15.10 -5.16
N VAL A 204 30.37 -15.21 -3.87
CA VAL A 204 31.62 -15.83 -3.41
C VAL A 204 31.72 -17.31 -3.84
N LEU A 205 30.62 -18.03 -3.81
CA LEU A 205 30.58 -19.45 -4.25
C LEU A 205 30.50 -19.58 -5.77
N ALA A 206 29.75 -18.73 -6.44
CA ALA A 206 29.57 -18.79 -7.89
C ALA A 206 30.83 -18.34 -8.66
N TYR A 207 31.60 -17.38 -8.15
CA TYR A 207 32.76 -16.86 -8.81
C TYR A 207 33.85 -17.91 -9.08
N PRO A 208 34.33 -18.70 -8.08
CA PRO A 208 35.33 -19.73 -8.33
C PRO A 208 34.79 -20.84 -9.24
N LEU A 209 33.50 -21.19 -9.14
CA LEU A 209 32.88 -22.16 -10.04
C LEU A 209 32.85 -21.65 -11.49
N ALA A 210 32.46 -20.40 -11.70
CA ALA A 210 32.44 -19.78 -13.02
C ALA A 210 33.86 -19.66 -13.59
N TYR A 211 34.84 -19.29 -12.76
CA TYR A 211 36.26 -19.23 -13.15
C TYR A 211 36.79 -20.62 -13.55
N LEU A 212 36.48 -21.66 -12.78
CA LEU A 212 36.83 -23.03 -13.09
C LEU A 212 36.24 -23.46 -14.44
N LEU A 213 34.95 -23.24 -14.64
CA LEU A 213 34.25 -23.57 -15.89
C LEU A 213 34.84 -22.86 -17.11
N ALA A 214 35.27 -21.60 -16.95
CA ALA A 214 35.86 -20.83 -18.05
C ALA A 214 37.27 -21.31 -18.45
N ASN A 215 38.00 -21.94 -17.53
CA ASN A 215 39.38 -22.38 -17.75
C ASN A 215 39.53 -23.91 -18.00
N LEU A 216 38.44 -24.68 -17.88
CA LEU A 216 38.46 -26.12 -18.13
C LEU A 216 38.44 -26.44 -19.63
N PRO A 217 39.07 -27.57 -20.05
CA PRO A 217 38.93 -28.10 -21.41
C PRO A 217 37.45 -28.34 -21.75
N THR A 218 37.06 -28.03 -22.99
CA THR A 218 35.67 -28.04 -23.49
C THR A 218 34.87 -29.29 -23.11
N ARG A 219 35.52 -30.45 -23.10
CA ARG A 219 34.86 -31.73 -22.77
C ARG A 219 34.45 -31.83 -21.30
N GLN A 220 35.28 -31.36 -20.39
CA GLN A 220 35.00 -31.36 -18.93
C GLN A 220 34.07 -30.22 -18.57
N GLY A 221 34.21 -29.04 -19.19
CA GLY A 221 33.32 -27.89 -19.02
C GLY A 221 31.88 -28.20 -19.42
N ASN A 222 31.67 -28.90 -20.54
CA ASN A 222 30.33 -29.31 -20.98
C ASN A 222 29.66 -30.30 -20.00
N LEU A 223 30.43 -31.24 -19.42
CA LEU A 223 29.91 -32.16 -18.43
C LEU A 223 29.42 -31.44 -17.17
N LEU A 224 30.21 -30.48 -16.66
CA LEU A 224 29.85 -29.66 -15.50
C LEU A 224 28.69 -28.72 -15.81
N MET A 225 28.60 -28.15 -17.01
CA MET A 225 27.48 -27.34 -17.44
C MET A 225 26.14 -28.10 -17.49
N ILE A 226 26.17 -29.41 -17.69
CA ILE A 226 24.97 -30.26 -17.61
C ILE A 226 24.65 -30.59 -16.15
N LEU A 227 25.65 -30.82 -15.31
CA LEU A 227 25.47 -31.21 -13.91
C LEU A 227 24.85 -30.09 -13.05
N VAL A 228 25.23 -28.82 -13.27
CA VAL A 228 24.75 -27.66 -12.50
C VAL A 228 23.23 -27.49 -12.63
N PRO A 229 22.60 -27.45 -13.80
CA PRO A 229 21.14 -27.30 -13.90
C PRO A 229 20.37 -28.56 -13.46
N VAL A 230 20.97 -29.77 -13.55
CA VAL A 230 20.34 -31.00 -13.06
C VAL A 230 20.10 -30.93 -11.54
N SER A 231 21.05 -30.42 -10.78
CA SER A 231 20.86 -30.20 -9.33
C SER A 231 19.68 -29.30 -9.02
N TYR A 232 19.44 -28.28 -9.84
CA TYR A 232 18.32 -27.35 -9.67
C TYR A 232 16.96 -27.99 -9.97
N THR A 233 16.88 -28.80 -11.04
CA THR A 233 15.63 -29.47 -11.44
C THR A 233 15.19 -30.54 -10.46
N HIS A 234 16.13 -31.26 -9.84
CA HIS A 234 15.82 -32.27 -8.82
C HIS A 234 15.35 -31.67 -7.48
N LEU A 235 15.79 -30.47 -7.11
CA LEU A 235 15.38 -29.79 -5.88
C LEU A 235 13.97 -29.16 -5.97
N THR A 236 13.50 -28.81 -7.16
CA THR A 236 12.20 -28.17 -7.36
C THR A 236 11.05 -29.15 -7.62
N LEU A 237 11.32 -30.36 -8.03
CA LEU A 237 10.29 -31.39 -8.30
C LEU A 237 9.46 -31.80 -7.05
N PRO A 238 10.01 -31.96 -5.84
CA PRO A 238 9.21 -32.33 -4.67
C PRO A 238 8.28 -31.24 -4.13
N THR A 239 8.53 -29.97 -4.44
CA THR A 239 7.73 -28.85 -3.93
C THR A 239 6.49 -28.52 -4.77
N ILE A 240 6.36 -29.12 -5.96
CA ILE A 240 5.18 -28.94 -6.83
C ILE A 240 4.12 -30.02 -6.57
N LEU A 241 4.44 -31.06 -5.82
CA LEU A 241 3.57 -32.20 -5.54
C LEU A 241 3.00 -32.24 -4.10
N LEU A 242 3.20 -31.15 -3.33
CA LEU A 242 2.59 -30.91 -2.02
C LEU A 242 1.78 -29.62 -2.07
#